data_d53628dc47e9b931cc0ce3d67fba06a2
#
_entry.id   d53628dc47e9b931cc0ce3d67fba06a2
#
_cell.length_a   1.000
_cell.length_b   1.000
_cell.length_c   1.000
_cell.angle_alpha   90.00
_cell.angle_beta   90.00
_cell.angle_gamma   90.00
#
_symmetry.space_group_name_H-M   'P 1'
#
loop_
_entity.id
_entity.type
_entity.pdbx_description
1 polymer ?
#
loop_
_entity_poly.entity_id
_entity_poly.type
_entity_poly.pdbx_seq_one_letter_code
_entity_poly.pdbx_strand_id
1 'polypeptide(L)'
;MGSSSALQKALAVSLGISVSFALXPLAGFAQANLRNSFPGRRVGGGTRGECSARTLVHLVPDSSVFAPGASGDLALVQGPTANPVSLTMTFKPEAGGASTSQTLPASPAGVTLVRRSAISAPTIWESGFDCASGDAAASADPLSFIETASPPAVSLLLSTAEASDTQVQRSLQTLRQSCGGTVPAAETLAQFGLADVVTAEWPQQLPVRCPS
;
A
#
# COMPACT_ATOMS: atom_id res chain seq x y z
N MET A 1 62.63 -43.86 55.19
CA MET A 1 63.33 -42.86 54.41
C MET A 1 62.66 -42.81 53.01
N GLY A 2 61.93 -41.81 52.71
CA GLY A 2 61.24 -41.67 51.46
C GLY A 2 60.26 -40.52 51.52
N SER A 3 60.71 -39.31 51.13
CA SER A 3 59.89 -38.11 51.04
C SER A 3 59.05 -38.18 49.75
N SER A 4 57.73 -38.04 49.94
CA SER A 4 56.81 -37.86 48.81
C SER A 4 56.37 -36.40 48.78
N SER A 5 56.78 -35.72 47.74
CA SER A 5 56.34 -34.35 47.43
C SER A 5 54.98 -34.40 46.70
N ALA A 6 53.98 -33.80 47.30
CA ALA A 6 52.68 -33.63 46.67
C ALA A 6 52.65 -32.34 45.83
N LEU A 7 52.45 -32.52 44.54
CA LEU A 7 52.33 -31.42 43.58
C LEU A 7 50.85 -30.92 43.53
N GLN A 8 50.55 -29.77 44.10
CA GLN A 8 49.24 -29.15 44.00
C GLN A 8 49.10 -28.48 42.65
N LYS A 9 48.16 -28.99 41.83
CA LYS A 9 47.76 -28.34 40.58
C LYS A 9 46.63 -27.34 40.90
N ALA A 10 46.93 -26.07 40.75
CA ALA A 10 45.91 -25.01 40.83
C ALA A 10 45.15 -24.96 39.49
N LEU A 11 43.84 -25.23 39.55
CA LEU A 11 42.94 -25.02 38.41
C LEU A 11 42.51 -23.55 38.42
N ALA A 12 42.95 -22.79 37.44
CA ALA A 12 42.44 -21.43 37.20
C ALA A 12 41.16 -21.52 36.36
N VAL A 13 40.01 -21.26 37.01
CA VAL A 13 38.73 -21.15 36.31
C VAL A 13 38.59 -19.71 35.81
N SER A 14 38.78 -19.52 34.51
CA SER A 14 38.54 -18.23 33.89
C SER A 14 37.05 -18.12 33.55
N LEU A 15 36.32 -17.27 34.30
CA LEU A 15 34.96 -16.90 33.98
C LEU A 15 34.99 -15.94 32.76
N GLY A 16 34.70 -16.47 31.59
CA GLY A 16 34.52 -15.64 30.38
C GLY A 16 33.13 -15.01 30.41
N ILE A 17 33.05 -13.70 30.68
CA ILE A 17 31.80 -12.95 30.55
C ILE A 17 31.58 -12.66 29.07
N SER A 18 30.72 -13.42 28.41
CA SER A 18 30.31 -13.18 27.05
C SER A 18 29.23 -12.09 27.07
N VAL A 19 29.63 -10.85 26.73
CA VAL A 19 28.69 -9.75 26.54
C VAL A 19 28.09 -9.89 25.15
N SER A 20 26.88 -10.47 25.06
CA SER A 20 26.13 -10.55 23.82
C SER A 20 25.48 -9.18 23.55
N PHE A 21 26.05 -8.42 22.67
CA PHE A 21 25.41 -7.21 22.15
C PHE A 21 24.26 -7.63 21.24
N ALA A 22 23.04 -7.50 21.74
CA ALA A 22 21.86 -7.67 20.91
C ALA A 22 21.72 -6.42 20.00
N LEU A 23 22.09 -6.58 18.73
CA LEU A 23 21.86 -5.56 17.73
C LEU A 23 20.37 -5.55 17.38
N UNK A 24 19.63 -4.75 17.87
CA UNK A 24 18.52 -4.72 17.69
C UNK A 24 18.31 -4.33 16.55
N PRO A 25 17.38 -4.63 15.99
CA PRO A 25 17.17 -4.30 14.59
C PRO A 25 16.92 -2.81 14.39
N LEU A 26 17.83 -2.16 13.76
CA LEU A 26 17.72 -0.75 13.35
C LEU A 26 16.60 -0.54 12.31
N ALA A 27 16.08 -1.61 11.71
CA ALA A 27 15.04 -1.56 10.69
C ALA A 27 13.74 -0.90 11.18
N GLY A 28 13.41 -1.06 12.45
CA GLY A 28 12.17 -0.47 13.00
C GLY A 28 12.17 1.05 13.01
N PHE A 29 13.30 1.65 13.33
CA PHE A 29 13.41 3.12 13.36
C PHE A 29 13.36 3.73 11.97
N ALA A 30 13.94 3.06 10.97
CA ALA A 30 13.91 3.53 9.60
C ALA A 30 12.48 3.54 9.05
N GLN A 31 11.67 2.53 9.34
CA GLN A 31 10.28 2.47 8.88
C GLN A 31 9.40 3.51 9.58
N ALA A 32 9.66 3.79 10.86
CA ALA A 32 8.92 4.83 11.58
C ALA A 32 9.17 6.22 10.97
N ASN A 33 10.40 6.51 10.57
CA ASN A 33 10.72 7.77 9.91
C ASN A 33 10.02 7.89 8.56
N LEU A 34 10.03 6.82 7.76
CA LEU A 34 9.34 6.80 6.46
C LEU A 34 7.83 7.03 6.62
N ARG A 35 7.23 6.45 7.67
CA ARG A 35 5.80 6.58 7.93
C ARG A 35 5.41 8.04 8.17
N ASN A 36 6.27 8.79 8.87
CA ASN A 36 5.99 10.18 9.22
C ASN A 36 6.34 11.18 8.10
N SER A 37 7.22 10.79 7.18
CA SER A 37 7.73 11.70 6.15
C SER A 37 7.22 11.42 4.74
N PHE A 38 6.51 10.32 4.52
CA PHE A 38 6.08 9.92 3.17
C PHE A 38 4.99 10.87 2.65
N PRO A 39 5.21 11.54 1.52
CA PRO A 39 4.23 12.47 0.95
C PRO A 39 3.21 11.72 0.09
N GLY A 40 2.51 10.76 0.68
CA GLY A 40 1.54 9.94 -0.04
C GLY A 40 0.25 10.68 -0.37
N ARG A 41 -0.51 10.10 -1.28
CA ARG A 41 -1.82 10.60 -1.69
C ARG A 41 -2.71 9.41 -2.01
N ARG A 42 -3.47 8.95 -1.02
CA ARG A 42 -4.33 7.78 -1.21
C ARG A 42 -5.51 8.03 -2.14
N VAL A 43 -5.85 9.31 -2.42
CA VAL A 43 -6.93 9.66 -3.35
C VAL A 43 -6.30 10.28 -4.59
N GLY A 44 -6.51 9.66 -5.74
CA GLY A 44 -6.07 10.13 -7.03
C GLY A 44 -7.23 10.20 -8.01
N GLY A 45 -6.91 10.30 -9.27
CA GLY A 45 -7.88 10.33 -10.35
C GLY A 45 -7.91 11.65 -11.08
N GLY A 46 -8.54 11.65 -12.24
CA GLY A 46 -8.59 12.81 -13.11
C GLY A 46 -9.83 13.66 -12.87
N THR A 47 -9.66 14.95 -13.01
CA THR A 47 -10.76 15.91 -12.96
C THR A 47 -11.05 16.56 -14.30
N ARG A 48 -10.22 16.32 -15.31
CA ARG A 48 -10.34 16.93 -16.64
C ARG A 48 -9.97 15.94 -17.74
N GLY A 49 -10.39 16.23 -18.94
CA GLY A 49 -10.09 15.41 -20.11
C GLY A 49 -10.85 14.09 -20.12
N GLU A 50 -10.34 13.11 -20.83
CA GLU A 50 -10.95 11.78 -20.95
C GLU A 50 -11.00 11.05 -19.59
N CYS A 51 -10.10 11.40 -18.68
CA CYS A 51 -10.07 10.85 -17.34
C CYS A 51 -10.82 11.70 -16.31
N SER A 52 -11.62 12.66 -16.75
CA SER A 52 -12.37 13.52 -15.85
C SER A 52 -13.38 12.72 -15.03
N ALA A 53 -13.63 13.17 -13.82
CA ALA A 53 -14.60 12.59 -12.89
C ALA A 53 -14.32 11.11 -12.54
N ARG A 54 -13.08 10.66 -12.69
CA ARG A 54 -12.69 9.33 -12.27
C ARG A 54 -11.92 9.40 -10.96
N THR A 55 -12.56 8.99 -9.90
CA THR A 55 -11.93 8.93 -8.58
C THR A 55 -11.25 7.58 -8.41
N LEU A 56 -10.04 7.58 -7.86
CA LEU A 56 -9.28 6.37 -7.56
C LEU A 56 -8.74 6.48 -6.14
N VAL A 57 -9.04 5.51 -5.31
CA VAL A 57 -8.70 5.58 -3.88
C VAL A 57 -8.04 4.28 -3.45
N HIS A 58 -6.90 4.37 -2.75
CA HIS A 58 -6.32 3.25 -2.02
C HIS A 58 -6.98 3.14 -0.65
N LEU A 59 -7.47 1.96 -0.28
CA LEU A 59 -8.06 1.72 1.05
C LEU A 59 -6.95 1.44 2.06
N VAL A 60 -6.30 2.50 2.48
CA VAL A 60 -5.16 2.50 3.42
C VAL A 60 -5.41 3.55 4.49
N PRO A 61 -4.62 3.59 5.57
CA PRO A 61 -4.74 4.67 6.56
C PRO A 61 -4.59 6.06 5.94
N ASP A 62 -5.06 7.07 6.65
CA ASP A 62 -5.07 8.46 6.19
C ASP A 62 -3.66 8.97 5.84
N SER A 63 -2.65 8.46 6.51
CA SER A 63 -1.25 8.79 6.21
C SER A 63 -0.78 8.34 4.82
N SER A 64 -1.56 7.53 4.13
CA SER A 64 -1.17 6.85 2.88
C SER A 64 -0.01 5.86 3.08
N VAL A 65 0.23 5.41 4.32
CA VAL A 65 1.24 4.40 4.64
C VAL A 65 0.54 3.20 5.24
N PHE A 66 0.87 1.99 4.77
CA PHE A 66 0.13 0.79 5.13
C PHE A 66 1.04 -0.44 5.18
N ALA A 67 0.85 -1.25 6.21
CA ALA A 67 1.47 -2.57 6.29
C ALA A 67 0.38 -3.64 6.12
N PRO A 68 0.34 -4.32 4.97
CA PRO A 68 -0.73 -5.30 4.71
C PRO A 68 -0.64 -6.59 5.55
N GLY A 69 0.49 -6.81 6.21
CA GLY A 69 0.66 -7.98 7.06
C GLY A 69 0.75 -9.28 6.25
N ALA A 70 0.47 -10.40 6.92
CA ALA A 70 0.62 -11.73 6.32
C ALA A 70 -0.41 -12.02 5.22
N SER A 71 -1.58 -11.36 5.25
CA SER A 71 -2.58 -11.57 4.19
C SER A 71 -2.14 -11.02 2.84
N GLY A 72 -1.36 -9.95 2.87
CA GLY A 72 -0.94 -9.25 1.65
C GLY A 72 -2.09 -8.56 0.93
N ASP A 73 -3.24 -8.41 1.57
CA ASP A 73 -4.43 -7.83 0.94
C ASP A 73 -4.26 -6.32 0.75
N LEU A 74 -4.52 -5.87 -0.46
CA LEU A 74 -4.58 -4.46 -0.83
C LEU A 74 -5.92 -4.23 -1.51
N ALA A 75 -6.50 -3.05 -1.33
CA ALA A 75 -7.73 -2.72 -2.02
C ALA A 75 -7.72 -1.30 -2.54
N LEU A 76 -8.33 -1.14 -3.71
CA LEU A 76 -8.58 0.18 -4.27
C LEU A 76 -10.04 0.31 -4.66
N VAL A 77 -10.53 1.54 -4.71
CA VAL A 77 -11.90 1.84 -5.12
C VAL A 77 -11.85 2.74 -6.34
N GLN A 78 -12.59 2.37 -7.36
CA GLN A 78 -12.83 3.21 -8.52
C GLN A 78 -14.20 3.87 -8.37
N GLY A 79 -14.24 5.18 -8.51
CA GLY A 79 -15.48 5.93 -8.46
C GLY A 79 -16.28 5.83 -9.75
N PRO A 80 -17.47 6.45 -9.78
CA PRO A 80 -18.34 6.37 -10.95
C PRO A 80 -17.75 7.05 -12.18
N THR A 81 -18.02 6.46 -13.33
CA THR A 81 -17.62 7.01 -14.62
C THR A 81 -18.52 6.45 -15.72
N ALA A 82 -18.83 7.26 -16.71
CA ALA A 82 -19.58 6.83 -17.90
C ALA A 82 -18.68 6.01 -18.86
N ASN A 83 -17.36 6.22 -18.79
CA ASN A 83 -16.41 5.63 -19.73
C ASN A 83 -15.29 4.92 -18.95
N PRO A 84 -15.52 3.68 -18.49
CA PRO A 84 -14.47 2.95 -17.79
C PRO A 84 -13.23 2.75 -18.66
N VAL A 85 -12.06 2.92 -18.05
CA VAL A 85 -10.77 2.62 -18.67
C VAL A 85 -10.00 1.66 -17.76
N SER A 86 -9.02 0.99 -18.32
CA SER A 86 -8.13 0.14 -17.53
C SER A 86 -7.32 0.99 -16.56
N LEU A 87 -6.77 0.33 -15.56
CA LEU A 87 -5.90 1.00 -14.63
C LEU A 87 -4.66 0.15 -14.36
N THR A 88 -3.53 0.78 -14.19
CA THR A 88 -2.27 0.10 -13.90
C THR A 88 -1.86 0.39 -12.46
N MET A 89 -1.55 -0.69 -11.74
CA MET A 89 -0.93 -0.63 -10.42
C MET A 89 0.56 -0.92 -10.59
N THR A 90 1.40 -0.06 -10.03
CA THR A 90 2.85 -0.23 -10.07
C THR A 90 3.39 -0.31 -8.63
N PHE A 91 4.31 -1.22 -8.42
CA PHE A 91 4.98 -1.43 -7.13
C PHE A 91 6.48 -1.26 -7.36
N LYS A 92 7.07 -0.33 -6.65
CA LYS A 92 8.47 0.06 -6.83
C LYS A 92 9.16 0.11 -5.46
N PRO A 93 10.32 -0.56 -5.27
CA PRO A 93 11.04 -0.39 -4.00
C PRO A 93 11.32 1.08 -3.72
N GLU A 94 11.07 1.54 -2.51
CA GLU A 94 11.28 2.95 -2.14
C GLU A 94 12.76 3.34 -2.31
N ALA A 95 13.66 2.42 -2.00
CA ALA A 95 15.10 2.64 -2.16
C ALA A 95 15.59 2.60 -3.61
N GLY A 96 14.66 2.40 -4.57
CA GLY A 96 15.01 2.28 -5.99
C GLY A 96 15.14 0.83 -6.43
N GLY A 97 15.17 0.64 -7.74
CA GLY A 97 15.27 -0.70 -8.34
C GLY A 97 14.13 -1.00 -9.31
N ALA A 98 14.02 -2.25 -9.71
CA ALA A 98 13.04 -2.68 -10.68
C ALA A 98 11.62 -2.61 -10.10
N SER A 99 10.69 -2.07 -10.87
CA SER A 99 9.27 -2.05 -10.52
C SER A 99 8.55 -3.26 -11.11
N THR A 100 7.41 -3.60 -10.53
CA THR A 100 6.46 -4.56 -11.10
C THR A 100 5.13 -3.85 -11.32
N SER A 101 4.44 -4.22 -12.41
CA SER A 101 3.14 -3.61 -12.70
C SER A 101 2.11 -4.69 -12.98
N GLN A 102 0.87 -4.35 -12.69
CA GLN A 102 -0.29 -5.19 -12.95
C GLN A 102 -1.42 -4.30 -13.50
N THR A 103 -1.93 -4.65 -14.67
CA THR A 103 -3.05 -3.91 -15.26
C THR A 103 -4.36 -4.60 -14.89
N LEU A 104 -5.31 -3.81 -14.42
CA LEU A 104 -6.69 -4.24 -14.16
C LEU A 104 -7.57 -3.79 -15.35
N PRO A 105 -8.47 -4.64 -15.79
CA PRO A 105 -9.34 -4.27 -16.92
C PRO A 105 -10.26 -3.11 -16.58
N ALA A 106 -10.72 -2.41 -17.61
CA ALA A 106 -11.70 -1.34 -17.47
C ALA A 106 -12.94 -1.87 -16.74
N SER A 107 -13.38 -1.16 -15.73
CA SER A 107 -14.52 -1.57 -14.93
C SER A 107 -15.27 -0.36 -14.37
N PRO A 108 -16.59 -0.50 -14.14
CA PRO A 108 -17.36 0.57 -13.50
C PRO A 108 -16.98 0.72 -12.04
N ALA A 109 -17.59 1.68 -11.36
CA ALA A 109 -17.38 1.92 -9.93
C ALA A 109 -17.39 0.61 -9.14
N GLY A 110 -16.49 0.49 -8.18
CA GLY A 110 -16.40 -0.73 -7.37
C GLY A 110 -15.11 -0.82 -6.59
N VAL A 111 -15.06 -1.83 -5.73
CA VAL A 111 -13.89 -2.17 -4.94
C VAL A 111 -13.14 -3.30 -5.63
N THR A 112 -11.82 -3.18 -5.75
CA THR A 112 -10.98 -4.28 -6.25
C THR A 112 -9.96 -4.64 -5.17
N LEU A 113 -9.99 -5.91 -4.74
CA LEU A 113 -9.01 -6.45 -3.80
C LEU A 113 -7.98 -7.28 -4.57
N VAL A 114 -6.73 -6.95 -4.39
CA VAL A 114 -5.62 -7.73 -4.94
C VAL A 114 -4.80 -8.29 -3.79
N ARG A 115 -4.03 -9.32 -4.06
CA ARG A 115 -3.15 -9.92 -3.05
C ARG A 115 -1.71 -9.82 -3.53
N ARG A 116 -0.85 -9.37 -2.64
CA ARG A 116 0.60 -9.29 -2.89
C ARG A 116 1.32 -10.26 -1.98
N SER A 117 2.47 -10.71 -2.44
CA SER A 117 3.42 -11.41 -1.56
C SER A 117 3.83 -10.48 -0.41
N ALA A 118 4.33 -11.06 0.65
CA ALA A 118 4.74 -10.30 1.83
C ALA A 118 5.71 -9.15 1.47
N ILE A 119 5.46 -7.99 2.03
CA ILE A 119 6.31 -6.81 1.84
C ILE A 119 7.54 -6.98 2.72
N SER A 120 8.69 -7.15 2.09
CA SER A 120 9.97 -7.32 2.79
C SER A 120 10.77 -6.03 2.92
N ALA A 121 10.49 -5.05 2.06
CA ALA A 121 11.16 -3.74 2.06
C ALA A 121 10.13 -2.66 1.72
N PRO A 122 10.34 -1.41 2.16
CA PRO A 122 9.44 -0.31 1.84
C PRO A 122 9.20 -0.25 0.33
N THR A 123 7.92 -0.24 -0.07
CA THR A 123 7.51 -0.34 -1.47
C THR A 123 6.46 0.73 -1.77
N ILE A 124 6.71 1.56 -2.76
CA ILE A 124 5.74 2.54 -3.25
C ILE A 124 4.72 1.81 -4.12
N TRP A 125 3.45 1.93 -3.75
CA TRP A 125 2.31 1.45 -4.53
C TRP A 125 1.66 2.65 -5.20
N GLU A 126 1.68 2.65 -6.51
CA GLU A 126 1.08 3.70 -7.34
C GLU A 126 -0.02 3.08 -8.20
N SER A 127 -1.17 3.74 -8.30
CA SER A 127 -2.26 3.29 -9.18
C SER A 127 -2.77 4.47 -9.99
N GLY A 128 -2.89 4.28 -11.29
CA GLY A 128 -3.37 5.31 -12.19
C GLY A 128 -4.22 4.74 -13.31
N PHE A 129 -5.18 5.53 -13.79
CA PHE A 129 -5.97 5.14 -14.95
C PHE A 129 -5.11 5.21 -16.23
N ASP A 130 -5.26 4.22 -17.09
CA ASP A 130 -4.61 4.17 -18.38
C ASP A 130 -5.42 5.04 -19.39
N CYS A 131 -5.46 6.33 -19.12
CA CYS A 131 -6.14 7.26 -20.00
C CYS A 131 -5.32 7.36 -21.28
N ALA A 132 -5.94 7.09 -22.40
CA ALA A 132 -5.28 7.34 -23.67
C ALA A 132 -4.79 8.78 -23.62
N SER A 133 -3.52 8.98 -23.87
CA SER A 133 -3.00 10.32 -24.13
C SER A 133 -3.56 10.72 -25.47
N GLY A 134 -4.87 11.00 -25.48
CA GLY A 134 -5.54 11.43 -26.70
C GLY A 134 -4.86 12.67 -27.19
N ASP A 135 -4.28 12.58 -28.36
CA ASP A 135 -3.79 13.70 -29.16
C ASP A 135 -3.13 14.89 -28.43
N ALA A 136 -2.65 14.66 -27.19
CA ALA A 136 -1.82 15.65 -26.51
C ALA A 136 -0.58 15.99 -27.35
N ALA A 137 -0.17 15.05 -28.20
CA ALA A 137 0.90 15.29 -29.17
C ALA A 137 0.48 16.23 -30.34
N ALA A 138 -0.82 16.40 -30.51
CA ALA A 138 -1.33 17.28 -31.60
C ALA A 138 -1.72 18.68 -31.12
N SER A 139 -1.83 18.88 -29.81
CA SER A 139 -2.16 20.19 -29.27
C SER A 139 -0.91 21.07 -29.22
N ALA A 140 -0.95 22.18 -29.92
CA ALA A 140 0.11 23.20 -29.87
C ALA A 140 0.02 24.05 -28.58
N ASP A 141 -0.99 23.78 -27.73
CA ASP A 141 -1.17 24.53 -26.50
C ASP A 141 -0.24 23.95 -25.42
N PRO A 142 0.73 24.74 -24.91
CA PRO A 142 1.64 24.26 -23.87
C PRO A 142 0.96 23.89 -22.55
N LEU A 143 -0.30 24.30 -22.36
CA LEU A 143 -1.05 24.01 -21.13
C LEU A 143 -1.95 22.77 -21.25
N SER A 144 -1.99 22.14 -22.42
CA SER A 144 -2.85 20.96 -22.63
C SER A 144 -2.53 19.82 -21.66
N PHE A 145 -1.26 19.66 -21.28
CA PHE A 145 -0.85 18.62 -20.33
C PHE A 145 -1.49 18.80 -18.94
N ILE A 146 -1.77 20.04 -18.55
CA ILE A 146 -2.40 20.35 -17.26
C ILE A 146 -3.86 19.86 -17.26
N GLU A 147 -4.52 20.04 -18.38
CA GLU A 147 -5.94 19.67 -18.52
C GLU A 147 -6.16 18.15 -18.50
N THR A 148 -5.17 17.40 -18.96
CA THR A 148 -5.27 15.94 -19.03
C THR A 148 -4.65 15.25 -17.82
N ALA A 149 -4.08 16.01 -16.87
CA ALA A 149 -3.41 15.42 -15.72
C ALA A 149 -4.38 14.61 -14.87
N SER A 150 -4.07 13.34 -14.68
CA SER A 150 -4.80 12.43 -13.81
C SER A 150 -3.80 11.90 -12.77
N PRO A 151 -3.63 12.61 -11.66
CA PRO A 151 -2.63 12.21 -10.69
C PRO A 151 -2.94 10.82 -10.11
N PRO A 152 -1.96 9.95 -10.00
CA PRO A 152 -2.18 8.62 -9.45
C PRO A 152 -2.47 8.67 -7.95
N ALA A 153 -3.12 7.62 -7.44
CA ALA A 153 -3.13 7.35 -6.02
C ALA A 153 -1.77 6.76 -5.66
N VAL A 154 -1.17 7.22 -4.55
CA VAL A 154 0.19 6.81 -4.15
C VAL A 154 0.21 6.48 -2.67
N SER A 155 0.66 5.27 -2.33
CA SER A 155 0.79 4.81 -0.94
C SER A 155 2.16 4.15 -0.74
N LEU A 156 2.61 4.12 0.50
CA LEU A 156 3.83 3.40 0.88
C LEU A 156 3.44 2.13 1.63
N LEU A 157 3.96 1.00 1.18
CA LEU A 157 3.76 -0.28 1.84
C LEU A 157 4.97 -0.61 2.71
N LEU A 158 4.72 -1.03 3.95
CA LEU A 158 5.76 -1.38 4.92
C LEU A 158 5.56 -2.83 5.42
N SER A 159 6.61 -3.39 6.01
CA SER A 159 6.55 -4.74 6.57
C SER A 159 6.04 -4.76 8.02
N THR A 160 6.22 -3.65 8.75
CA THR A 160 5.87 -3.57 10.17
C THR A 160 4.55 -2.82 10.35
N ALA A 161 3.56 -3.48 10.95
CA ALA A 161 2.23 -2.93 11.13
C ALA A 161 2.12 -2.11 12.43
N GLU A 162 1.28 -1.09 12.38
CA GLU A 162 0.86 -0.29 13.54
C GLU A 162 -0.65 -0.48 13.78
N ALA A 163 -1.19 0.19 14.79
CA ALA A 163 -2.60 0.04 15.17
C ALA A 163 -3.55 0.42 14.03
N SER A 164 -3.25 1.51 13.31
CA SER A 164 -4.05 1.94 12.15
C SER A 164 -4.06 0.89 11.04
N ASP A 165 -2.92 0.23 10.81
CA ASP A 165 -2.82 -0.84 9.81
C ASP A 165 -3.70 -2.02 10.20
N THR A 166 -3.69 -2.40 11.49
CA THR A 166 -4.48 -3.52 11.99
C THR A 166 -5.98 -3.29 11.76
N GLN A 167 -6.44 -2.06 11.93
CA GLN A 167 -7.83 -1.72 11.65
C GLN A 167 -8.14 -1.88 10.16
N VAL A 168 -7.30 -1.34 9.28
CA VAL A 168 -7.46 -1.48 7.83
C VAL A 168 -7.42 -2.95 7.41
N GLN A 169 -6.47 -3.74 7.96
CA GLN A 169 -6.37 -5.17 7.66
C GLN A 169 -7.68 -5.89 7.97
N ARG A 170 -8.31 -5.60 9.12
CA ARG A 170 -9.60 -6.20 9.50
C ARG A 170 -10.72 -5.82 8.53
N SER A 171 -10.77 -4.54 8.13
CA SER A 171 -11.76 -4.08 7.15
C SER A 171 -11.55 -4.75 5.78
N LEU A 172 -10.29 -4.90 5.34
CA LEU A 172 -9.98 -5.60 4.08
C LEU A 172 -10.36 -7.07 4.14
N GLN A 173 -10.16 -7.71 5.30
CA GLN A 173 -10.57 -9.11 5.50
C GLN A 173 -12.08 -9.25 5.38
N THR A 174 -12.83 -8.30 5.93
CA THR A 174 -14.30 -8.28 5.78
C THR A 174 -14.70 -8.08 4.32
N LEU A 175 -14.05 -7.15 3.62
CA LEU A 175 -14.30 -6.94 2.18
C LEU A 175 -14.02 -8.20 1.37
N ARG A 176 -12.98 -8.95 1.72
CA ARG A 176 -12.63 -10.19 1.01
C ARG A 176 -13.73 -11.23 1.14
N GLN A 177 -14.48 -11.22 2.24
CA GLN A 177 -15.63 -12.15 2.39
C GLN A 177 -16.79 -11.78 1.44
N SER A 178 -16.76 -10.56 0.89
CA SER A 178 -17.78 -10.08 -0.05
C SER A 178 -17.34 -10.21 -1.52
N CYS A 179 -16.27 -10.93 -1.80
CA CYS A 179 -15.78 -11.14 -3.18
C CYS A 179 -16.89 -11.71 -4.07
N GLY A 180 -17.12 -11.08 -5.21
CA GLY A 180 -18.18 -11.46 -6.13
C GLY A 180 -19.56 -10.90 -5.77
N GLY A 181 -19.68 -10.25 -4.62
CA GLY A 181 -20.92 -9.61 -4.18
C GLY A 181 -20.82 -8.09 -4.23
N THR A 182 -21.59 -7.43 -3.37
CA THR A 182 -21.59 -5.97 -3.26
C THR A 182 -21.51 -5.52 -1.81
N VAL A 183 -21.08 -4.26 -1.60
CA VAL A 183 -21.04 -3.62 -0.29
C VAL A 183 -21.60 -2.19 -0.38
N PRO A 184 -22.20 -1.65 0.70
CA PRO A 184 -22.70 -0.28 0.67
C PRO A 184 -21.55 0.72 0.50
N ALA A 185 -21.64 1.62 -0.48
CA ALA A 185 -20.55 2.55 -0.80
C ALA A 185 -20.19 3.46 0.37
N ALA A 186 -21.17 4.17 0.89
CA ALA A 186 -20.94 5.19 1.94
C ALA A 186 -20.37 4.55 3.22
N GLU A 187 -20.97 3.46 3.68
CA GLU A 187 -20.54 2.77 4.90
C GLU A 187 -19.14 2.19 4.75
N THR A 188 -18.87 1.60 3.59
CA THR A 188 -17.57 0.99 3.32
C THR A 188 -16.47 2.05 3.31
N LEU A 189 -16.67 3.14 2.58
CA LEU A 189 -15.65 4.18 2.50
C LEU A 189 -15.47 4.92 3.84
N ALA A 190 -16.56 5.08 4.60
CA ALA A 190 -16.48 5.68 5.94
C ALA A 190 -15.57 4.89 6.90
N GLN A 191 -15.52 3.55 6.78
CA GLN A 191 -14.63 2.72 7.60
C GLN A 191 -13.14 3.03 7.39
N PHE A 192 -12.81 3.65 6.25
CA PHE A 192 -11.45 4.05 5.91
C PHE A 192 -11.24 5.57 6.06
N GLY A 193 -12.22 6.27 6.65
CA GLY A 193 -12.16 7.73 6.78
C GLY A 193 -12.26 8.45 5.44
N LEU A 194 -13.06 7.90 4.52
CA LEU A 194 -13.21 8.39 3.15
C LEU A 194 -14.67 8.72 2.82
N ALA A 195 -15.46 9.05 3.83
CA ALA A 195 -16.89 9.36 3.63
C ALA A 195 -17.09 10.54 2.67
N ASP A 196 -16.18 11.51 2.70
CA ASP A 196 -16.23 12.72 1.88
C ASP A 196 -15.99 12.47 0.39
N VAL A 197 -15.45 11.29 0.03
CA VAL A 197 -15.22 10.91 -1.37
C VAL A 197 -16.54 10.54 -2.06
N VAL A 198 -17.52 10.06 -1.29
CA VAL A 198 -18.80 9.58 -1.83
C VAL A 198 -19.72 10.76 -2.10
N THR A 199 -20.05 10.98 -3.36
CA THR A 199 -21.00 12.02 -3.79
C THR A 199 -22.33 11.40 -4.21
N ALA A 200 -23.30 12.22 -4.56
CA ALA A 200 -24.62 11.76 -5.02
C ALA A 200 -24.56 10.91 -6.31
N GLU A 201 -23.46 11.01 -7.05
CA GLU A 201 -23.28 10.24 -8.28
C GLU A 201 -22.85 8.79 -8.03
N TRP A 202 -22.44 8.48 -6.79
CA TRP A 202 -21.97 7.13 -6.49
C TRP A 202 -23.13 6.15 -6.41
N PRO A 203 -22.95 4.92 -6.91
CA PRO A 203 -23.97 3.89 -6.69
C PRO A 203 -24.05 3.55 -5.19
N GLN A 204 -25.25 3.21 -4.73
CA GLN A 204 -25.43 2.84 -3.32
C GLN A 204 -24.65 1.57 -2.95
N GLN A 205 -24.48 0.66 -3.93
CA GLN A 205 -23.77 -0.60 -3.74
C GLN A 205 -22.59 -0.68 -4.70
N LEU A 206 -21.43 -1.05 -4.18
CA LEU A 206 -20.21 -1.24 -4.97
C LEU A 206 -19.94 -2.72 -5.13
N PRO A 207 -19.78 -3.21 -6.36
CA PRO A 207 -19.32 -4.60 -6.56
C PRO A 207 -17.91 -4.77 -6.00
N VAL A 208 -17.66 -5.93 -5.40
CA VAL A 208 -16.36 -6.31 -4.85
C VAL A 208 -15.72 -7.34 -5.78
N ARG A 209 -14.62 -6.95 -6.39
CA ARG A 209 -13.87 -7.77 -7.35
C ARG A 209 -12.59 -8.26 -6.72
N CYS A 210 -12.29 -9.53 -6.89
CA CYS A 210 -11.10 -10.14 -6.31
C CYS A 210 -10.37 -10.96 -7.38
N PRO A 211 -9.70 -10.26 -8.31
CA PRO A 211 -8.98 -10.98 -9.36
C PRO A 211 -7.91 -11.89 -8.76
N SER A 212 -7.75 -13.08 -9.34
CA SER A 212 -6.76 -14.08 -8.94
C SER A 212 -5.37 -13.74 -9.45
#